data_02a42d86223d3eb92ef688e3dbf602aa
#
_entry.id   02a42d86223d3eb92ef688e3dbf602aa
#
_cell.length_a   1.000
_cell.length_b   1.000
_cell.length_c   1.000
_cell.angle_alpha   90.00
_cell.angle_beta   90.00
_cell.angle_gamma   90.00
#
_symmetry.space_group_name_H-M   'P 1'
#
loop_
_entity.id
_entity.type
_entity.pdbx_description
1 polymer ?
#
loop_
_entity_poly.entity_id
_entity_poly.type
_entity_poly.pdbx_seq_one_letter_code
_entity_poly.pdbx_strand_id
1 'polypeptide(L)'
;MEEARLEIFPWNELRQELGLTVSEGSQEGPRGTIAIYHTHNAESYVPSDGTDSINGKGGIHQVGRAFADALDDLGIAIDYSENLHLPHDRGAYRRSRETVLELLSSNPDAIFDVHRDAAPQSAYAIELQDEWMTRVMFVVGRQNQNLGVNRKYAQSLKATADEMYPGLVKGIFYGRGNYNQDLTPLSLLLEVGAHTNSRPSAERGVSLFAEVVDHYFYGPVAEAAGGDQDQIAQRSIVGVLVFTATTALVIYVINVGGFGPARDRLWALLGRRRLK
;
A
#
# COMPACT_ATOMS: atom_id res chain seq x y z
N MET A 1 22.03 11.23 14.82
CA MET A 1 21.53 11.67 13.51
C MET A 1 20.03 11.55 13.60
N GLU A 2 19.34 12.67 13.58
CA GLU A 2 17.89 12.74 13.57
C GLU A 2 17.44 12.22 12.20
N GLU A 3 16.78 11.07 12.15
CA GLU A 3 16.15 10.60 10.93
C GLU A 3 15.08 11.63 10.55
N ALA A 4 15.29 12.31 9.44
CA ALA A 4 14.29 13.22 8.90
C ALA A 4 13.01 12.41 8.64
N ARG A 5 12.00 12.60 9.48
CA ARG A 5 10.66 12.07 9.27
C ARG A 5 10.18 12.59 7.92
N LEU A 6 9.88 11.68 7.00
CA LEU A 6 9.25 12.06 5.72
C LEU A 6 7.90 12.68 6.04
N GLU A 7 7.67 13.92 5.60
CA GLU A 7 6.36 14.55 5.71
C GLU A 7 5.39 13.80 4.80
N ILE A 8 4.30 13.33 5.37
CA ILE A 8 3.18 12.78 4.59
C ILE A 8 2.45 13.99 4.01
N PHE A 9 2.52 14.12 2.68
CA PHE A 9 1.61 15.00 1.97
C PHE A 9 0.29 14.24 1.82
N PRO A 10 -0.80 14.67 2.47
CA PRO A 10 -2.09 14.03 2.29
C PRO A 10 -2.47 14.04 0.81
N TRP A 11 -2.98 12.92 0.31
CA TRP A 11 -3.42 12.80 -1.08
C TRP A 11 -4.31 13.97 -1.52
N ASN A 12 -5.18 14.45 -0.64
CA ASN A 12 -6.06 15.58 -0.88
C ASN A 12 -5.32 16.90 -1.17
N GLU A 13 -4.18 17.17 -0.50
CA GLU A 13 -3.37 18.34 -0.76
C GLU A 13 -2.65 18.21 -2.10
N LEU A 14 -2.08 17.04 -2.38
CA LEU A 14 -1.44 16.78 -3.66
C LEU A 14 -2.46 16.86 -4.82
N ARG A 15 -3.66 16.36 -4.62
CA ARG A 15 -4.79 16.43 -5.53
C ARG A 15 -5.20 17.86 -5.84
N GLN A 16 -5.31 18.73 -4.82
CA GLN A 16 -5.61 20.15 -5.00
C GLN A 16 -4.48 20.88 -5.74
N GLU A 17 -3.22 20.60 -5.39
CA GLU A 17 -2.05 21.18 -6.07
C GLU A 17 -2.03 20.81 -7.57
N LEU A 18 -2.51 19.62 -7.91
CA LEU A 18 -2.60 19.11 -9.28
C LEU A 18 -3.87 19.53 -10.02
N GLY A 19 -4.83 20.20 -9.35
CA GLY A 19 -6.12 20.57 -9.94
C GLY A 19 -7.01 19.39 -10.30
N LEU A 20 -6.78 18.22 -9.68
CA LEU A 20 -7.59 17.02 -9.90
C LEU A 20 -8.90 17.12 -9.13
N THR A 21 -10.02 17.15 -9.84
CA THR A 21 -11.35 17.17 -9.22
C THR A 21 -11.68 15.81 -8.59
N VAL A 22 -12.22 15.85 -7.37
CA VAL A 22 -12.82 14.67 -6.74
C VAL A 22 -14.07 14.32 -7.54
N SER A 23 -14.16 13.16 -8.17
CA SER A 23 -15.45 12.56 -8.40
C SER A 23 -15.97 12.16 -7.02
N GLU A 24 -16.96 12.87 -6.49
CA GLU A 24 -17.73 12.38 -5.35
C GLU A 24 -18.37 11.07 -5.80
N GLY A 25 -17.73 9.93 -5.46
CA GLY A 25 -18.20 8.62 -5.84
C GLY A 25 -19.58 8.40 -5.25
N SER A 26 -20.54 8.11 -6.10
CA SER A 26 -21.80 7.49 -5.70
C SER A 26 -21.49 6.22 -4.91
N GLN A 27 -22.22 5.94 -3.84
CA GLN A 27 -22.00 4.78 -2.94
C GLN A 27 -22.14 3.40 -3.62
N GLU A 28 -22.29 3.32 -4.94
CA GLU A 28 -22.52 2.09 -5.71
C GLU A 28 -21.51 1.84 -6.85
N GLY A 29 -20.42 2.61 -6.94
CA GLY A 29 -19.39 2.45 -7.98
C GLY A 29 -17.98 2.14 -7.39
N PRO A 30 -17.00 1.77 -8.25
CA PRO A 30 -15.63 1.59 -7.80
C PRO A 30 -15.09 2.86 -7.14
N ARG A 31 -14.25 2.68 -6.11
CA ARG A 31 -13.70 3.78 -5.29
C ARG A 31 -12.77 4.70 -6.07
N GLY A 32 -12.23 4.22 -7.20
CA GLY A 32 -11.33 4.92 -8.11
C GLY A 32 -10.77 3.96 -9.14
N THR A 33 -9.79 4.37 -9.93
CA THR A 33 -9.17 3.54 -10.96
C THR A 33 -7.65 3.58 -10.86
N ILE A 34 -7.01 2.43 -10.86
CA ILE A 34 -5.55 2.29 -10.93
C ILE A 34 -5.17 1.62 -12.24
N ALA A 35 -4.20 2.19 -12.96
CA ALA A 35 -3.67 1.59 -14.17
C ALA A 35 -2.36 0.85 -13.89
N ILE A 36 -2.17 -0.32 -14.52
CA ILE A 36 -0.99 -1.18 -14.36
C ILE A 36 -0.49 -1.65 -15.73
N TYR A 37 0.81 -1.63 -15.92
CA TYR A 37 1.46 -2.16 -17.12
C TYR A 37 2.89 -2.63 -16.83
N HIS A 38 3.57 -3.16 -17.85
CA HIS A 38 4.95 -3.64 -17.76
C HIS A 38 5.75 -3.13 -18.96
N THR A 39 6.69 -2.21 -18.75
CA THR A 39 7.63 -1.84 -19.82
C THR A 39 8.51 -3.03 -20.19
N HIS A 40 8.98 -3.80 -19.21
CA HIS A 40 9.84 -4.96 -19.41
C HIS A 40 9.07 -6.28 -19.24
N ASN A 41 8.23 -6.60 -20.21
CA ASN A 41 7.35 -7.78 -20.23
C ASN A 41 8.03 -9.14 -20.01
N ALA A 42 9.32 -9.26 -20.39
CA ALA A 42 10.05 -10.54 -20.34
C ALA A 42 10.66 -10.84 -18.97
N GLU A 43 10.58 -9.91 -18.00
CA GLU A 43 11.15 -10.10 -16.67
C GLU A 43 10.55 -11.30 -15.94
N SER A 44 11.43 -12.08 -15.29
CA SER A 44 11.08 -13.33 -14.63
C SER A 44 11.92 -13.56 -13.38
N TYR A 45 11.53 -14.57 -12.59
CA TYR A 45 12.14 -14.93 -11.30
C TYR A 45 12.78 -16.31 -11.40
N VAL A 46 14.10 -16.36 -11.37
CA VAL A 46 14.89 -17.60 -11.55
C VAL A 46 14.41 -18.77 -10.70
N PRO A 47 14.13 -18.63 -9.39
CA PRO A 47 13.71 -19.76 -8.58
C PRO A 47 12.35 -20.36 -8.98
N SER A 48 11.48 -19.60 -9.60
CA SER A 48 10.12 -20.04 -9.98
C SER A 48 9.98 -20.34 -11.46
N ASP A 49 10.66 -19.55 -12.31
CA ASP A 49 10.49 -19.56 -13.75
C ASP A 49 11.67 -20.25 -14.48
N GLY A 50 12.73 -20.62 -13.72
CA GLY A 50 13.94 -21.27 -14.25
C GLY A 50 14.90 -20.32 -14.98
N THR A 51 14.50 -19.08 -15.22
CA THR A 51 15.28 -18.04 -15.91
C THR A 51 14.89 -16.66 -15.39
N ASP A 52 15.76 -15.69 -15.61
CA ASP A 52 15.50 -14.27 -15.30
C ASP A 52 14.70 -13.54 -16.38
N SER A 53 14.53 -14.16 -17.57
CA SER A 53 13.82 -13.57 -18.68
C SER A 53 13.15 -14.63 -19.57
N ILE A 54 11.87 -14.41 -19.89
CA ILE A 54 11.11 -15.24 -20.83
C ILE A 54 10.64 -14.34 -21.97
N ASN A 55 11.05 -14.66 -23.19
CA ASN A 55 10.64 -13.89 -24.37
C ASN A 55 9.10 -13.92 -24.51
N GLY A 56 8.48 -12.76 -24.55
CA GLY A 56 7.03 -12.60 -24.50
C GLY A 56 6.59 -12.21 -23.09
N LYS A 57 5.76 -13.02 -22.45
CA LYS A 57 5.27 -12.77 -21.09
C LYS A 57 6.12 -13.50 -20.04
N GLY A 58 6.95 -12.76 -19.29
CA GLY A 58 7.69 -13.27 -18.15
C GLY A 58 6.83 -13.39 -16.87
N GLY A 59 7.43 -13.93 -15.81
CA GLY A 59 6.78 -14.10 -14.51
C GLY A 59 6.27 -12.77 -13.90
N ILE A 60 6.80 -11.65 -14.36
CA ILE A 60 6.36 -10.32 -13.91
C ILE A 60 4.88 -10.05 -14.19
N HIS A 61 4.31 -10.62 -15.25
CA HIS A 61 2.88 -10.49 -15.53
C HIS A 61 2.00 -11.14 -14.46
N GLN A 62 2.47 -12.22 -13.82
CA GLN A 62 1.74 -12.87 -12.73
C GLN A 62 1.81 -12.02 -11.46
N VAL A 63 2.94 -11.36 -11.20
CA VAL A 63 3.08 -10.39 -10.10
C VAL A 63 2.20 -9.16 -10.34
N GLY A 64 2.17 -8.62 -11.57
CA GLY A 64 1.26 -7.53 -11.91
C GLY A 64 -0.21 -7.92 -11.79
N ARG A 65 -0.55 -9.18 -12.13
CA ARG A 65 -1.91 -9.71 -11.95
C ARG A 65 -2.28 -9.84 -10.47
N ALA A 66 -1.37 -10.37 -9.63
CA ALA A 66 -1.59 -10.45 -8.19
C ALA A 66 -1.81 -9.05 -7.56
N PHE A 67 -1.11 -8.04 -8.06
CA PHE A 67 -1.34 -6.65 -7.66
C PHE A 67 -2.72 -6.15 -8.08
N ALA A 68 -3.10 -6.40 -9.34
CA ALA A 68 -4.40 -6.03 -9.88
C ALA A 68 -5.55 -6.69 -9.11
N ASP A 69 -5.45 -8.01 -8.89
CA ASP A 69 -6.47 -8.79 -8.18
C ASP A 69 -6.62 -8.30 -6.73
N ALA A 70 -5.51 -8.00 -6.03
CA ALA A 70 -5.55 -7.48 -4.67
C ALA A 70 -6.19 -6.08 -4.58
N LEU A 71 -5.98 -5.21 -5.58
CA LEU A 71 -6.65 -3.90 -5.65
C LEU A 71 -8.15 -4.05 -5.99
N ASP A 72 -8.50 -4.96 -6.88
CA ASP A 72 -9.90 -5.25 -7.23
C ASP A 72 -10.69 -5.79 -6.02
N ASP A 73 -10.08 -6.70 -5.24
CA ASP A 73 -10.64 -7.21 -3.97
C ASP A 73 -10.91 -6.09 -2.96
N LEU A 74 -10.16 -4.97 -3.02
CA LEU A 74 -10.37 -3.76 -2.22
C LEU A 74 -11.42 -2.80 -2.82
N GLY A 75 -12.03 -3.16 -3.96
CA GLY A 75 -13.07 -2.38 -4.63
C GLY A 75 -12.54 -1.23 -5.49
N ILE A 76 -11.30 -1.30 -5.95
CA ILE A 76 -10.66 -0.34 -6.85
C ILE A 76 -10.76 -0.87 -8.28
N ALA A 77 -11.24 -0.06 -9.22
CA ALA A 77 -11.25 -0.44 -10.64
C ALA A 77 -9.82 -0.54 -11.19
N ILE A 78 -9.55 -1.56 -12.01
CA ILE A 78 -8.24 -1.80 -12.56
C ILE A 78 -8.24 -1.72 -14.07
N ASP A 79 -7.37 -0.88 -14.61
CA ASP A 79 -7.04 -0.84 -16.03
C ASP A 79 -5.67 -1.50 -16.25
N TYR A 80 -5.67 -2.80 -16.56
CA TYR A 80 -4.46 -3.61 -16.66
C TYR A 80 -4.10 -3.91 -18.11
N SER A 81 -2.91 -3.46 -18.55
CA SER A 81 -2.41 -3.73 -19.90
C SER A 81 -1.43 -4.91 -19.92
N GLU A 82 -1.68 -5.83 -20.83
CA GLU A 82 -0.79 -6.95 -21.15
C GLU A 82 0.00 -6.74 -22.46
N ASN A 83 0.02 -5.51 -22.98
CA ASN A 83 0.76 -5.17 -24.20
C ASN A 83 2.24 -5.50 -24.07
N LEU A 84 2.83 -6.00 -25.15
CA LEU A 84 4.24 -6.41 -25.17
C LEU A 84 5.13 -5.33 -25.82
N HIS A 85 6.23 -5.01 -25.16
CA HIS A 85 7.15 -3.94 -25.58
C HIS A 85 8.54 -4.48 -25.96
N LEU A 86 8.55 -5.65 -26.57
CA LEU A 86 9.76 -6.38 -26.97
C LEU A 86 10.57 -5.64 -28.05
N PRO A 87 11.90 -5.89 -28.13
CA PRO A 87 12.71 -6.71 -27.25
C PRO A 87 12.94 -6.10 -25.86
N HIS A 88 13.40 -6.91 -24.88
CA HIS A 88 13.75 -6.43 -23.53
C HIS A 88 15.06 -5.60 -23.60
N ASP A 89 14.94 -4.32 -23.92
CA ASP A 89 16.04 -3.36 -24.06
C ASP A 89 15.60 -1.96 -23.57
N ARG A 90 16.54 -1.01 -23.62
CA ARG A 90 16.23 0.39 -23.25
C ARG A 90 15.17 1.04 -24.14
N GLY A 91 14.95 0.53 -25.35
CA GLY A 91 13.91 1.00 -26.28
C GLY A 91 12.51 0.60 -25.86
N ALA A 92 12.35 -0.35 -24.92
CA ALA A 92 11.06 -0.77 -24.40
C ALA A 92 10.26 0.41 -23.81
N TYR A 93 10.92 1.35 -23.11
CA TYR A 93 10.25 2.57 -22.60
C TYR A 93 9.65 3.44 -23.71
N ARG A 94 10.26 3.51 -24.87
CA ARG A 94 9.69 4.23 -26.00
C ARG A 94 8.49 3.48 -26.60
N ARG A 95 8.55 2.15 -26.66
CA ARG A 95 7.46 1.32 -27.18
C ARG A 95 6.26 1.32 -26.24
N SER A 96 6.49 1.30 -24.92
CA SER A 96 5.43 1.29 -23.92
C SER A 96 4.71 2.64 -23.77
N ARG A 97 5.23 3.73 -24.36
CA ARG A 97 4.53 5.04 -24.28
C ARG A 97 3.12 5.01 -24.87
N GLU A 98 2.90 4.29 -25.96
CA GLU A 98 1.58 4.14 -26.54
C GLU A 98 0.60 3.47 -25.55
N THR A 99 1.03 2.38 -24.93
CA THR A 99 0.26 1.71 -23.87
C THR A 99 -0.05 2.65 -22.70
N VAL A 100 0.92 3.46 -22.25
CA VAL A 100 0.67 4.43 -21.18
C VAL A 100 -0.37 5.47 -21.60
N LEU A 101 -0.31 5.97 -22.84
CA LEU A 101 -1.29 6.93 -23.36
C LEU A 101 -2.69 6.32 -23.49
N GLU A 102 -2.80 5.04 -23.88
CA GLU A 102 -4.06 4.30 -23.88
C GLU A 102 -4.66 4.20 -22.47
N LEU A 103 -3.85 3.77 -21.49
CA LEU A 103 -4.26 3.66 -20.08
C LEU A 103 -4.66 5.02 -19.50
N LEU A 104 -3.96 6.09 -19.84
CA LEU A 104 -4.31 7.44 -19.36
C LEU A 104 -5.64 7.96 -19.94
N SER A 105 -6.18 7.35 -21.01
CA SER A 105 -7.49 7.73 -21.56
C SER A 105 -8.67 7.38 -20.64
N SER A 106 -8.50 6.42 -19.73
CA SER A 106 -9.46 6.10 -18.66
C SER A 106 -9.39 7.04 -17.45
N ASN A 107 -8.45 8.00 -17.46
CA ASN A 107 -8.21 8.96 -16.38
C ASN A 107 -7.97 8.29 -15.01
N PRO A 108 -7.00 7.37 -14.89
CA PRO A 108 -6.73 6.67 -13.65
C PRO A 108 -6.15 7.63 -12.58
N ASP A 109 -6.40 7.33 -11.30
CA ASP A 109 -5.85 8.07 -10.17
C ASP A 109 -4.32 7.94 -10.09
N ALA A 110 -3.78 6.78 -10.48
CA ALA A 110 -2.34 6.55 -10.64
C ALA A 110 -2.04 5.47 -11.68
N ILE A 111 -0.80 5.44 -12.16
CA ILE A 111 -0.31 4.40 -13.06
C ILE A 111 0.98 3.78 -12.52
N PHE A 112 1.04 2.45 -12.50
CA PHE A 112 2.19 1.69 -12.04
C PHE A 112 2.83 0.88 -13.16
N ASP A 113 4.14 1.05 -13.34
CA ASP A 113 5.00 0.22 -14.21
C ASP A 113 5.65 -0.85 -13.34
N VAL A 114 5.19 -2.08 -13.41
CA VAL A 114 5.62 -3.16 -12.51
C VAL A 114 6.77 -3.95 -13.11
N HIS A 115 7.89 -3.97 -12.40
CA HIS A 115 9.17 -4.59 -12.72
C HIS A 115 9.69 -5.48 -11.59
N ARG A 116 10.81 -6.15 -11.83
CA ARG A 116 11.67 -6.78 -10.82
C ARG A 116 13.12 -6.31 -10.99
N ASP A 117 13.84 -6.17 -9.89
CA ASP A 117 15.22 -5.69 -9.88
C ASP A 117 16.24 -6.79 -10.25
N ALA A 118 17.45 -6.37 -10.66
CA ALA A 118 18.62 -7.23 -10.84
C ALA A 118 19.53 -7.15 -9.60
N ALA A 119 19.09 -7.71 -8.49
CA ALA A 119 19.75 -7.61 -7.18
C ALA A 119 19.84 -8.99 -6.49
N PRO A 120 20.69 -9.13 -5.44
CA PRO A 120 20.68 -10.32 -4.58
C PRO A 120 19.34 -10.49 -3.85
N GLN A 121 18.93 -11.74 -3.63
CA GLN A 121 17.70 -12.09 -2.92
C GLN A 121 17.54 -11.36 -1.57
N SER A 122 18.63 -11.30 -0.78
CA SER A 122 18.63 -10.67 0.55
C SER A 122 18.33 -9.18 0.53
N ALA A 123 18.51 -8.52 -0.61
CA ALA A 123 18.19 -7.10 -0.75
C ALA A 123 16.67 -6.81 -0.71
N TYR A 124 15.86 -7.83 -1.03
CA TYR A 124 14.41 -7.69 -1.09
C TYR A 124 13.65 -8.62 -0.14
N ALA A 125 14.27 -9.67 0.39
CA ALA A 125 13.60 -10.56 1.34
C ALA A 125 13.22 -9.82 2.63
N ILE A 126 11.99 -10.02 3.09
CA ILE A 126 11.48 -9.52 4.36
C ILE A 126 10.44 -10.51 4.92
N GLU A 127 10.35 -10.58 6.23
CA GLU A 127 9.28 -11.28 6.94
C GLU A 127 8.33 -10.24 7.54
N LEU A 128 7.07 -10.28 7.11
CA LEU A 128 5.99 -9.44 7.61
C LEU A 128 4.75 -10.32 7.84
N GLN A 129 4.02 -10.08 8.94
CA GLN A 129 2.83 -10.86 9.28
C GLN A 129 3.10 -12.39 9.35
N ASP A 130 4.28 -12.78 9.85
CA ASP A 130 4.74 -14.16 9.95
C ASP A 130 4.91 -14.87 8.58
N GLU A 131 5.00 -14.11 7.47
CA GLU A 131 5.20 -14.63 6.12
C GLU A 131 6.41 -14.01 5.44
N TRP A 132 7.17 -14.85 4.69
CA TRP A 132 8.25 -14.39 3.83
C TRP A 132 7.72 -13.85 2.52
N MET A 133 8.07 -12.60 2.21
CA MET A 133 7.70 -11.91 0.97
C MET A 133 8.84 -11.06 0.43
N THR A 134 8.63 -10.40 -0.70
CA THR A 134 9.57 -9.40 -1.18
C THR A 134 9.14 -7.99 -0.79
N ARG A 135 10.14 -7.14 -0.60
CA ARG A 135 9.97 -5.69 -0.55
C ARG A 135 9.64 -5.16 -1.94
N VAL A 136 9.08 -3.95 -1.95
CA VAL A 136 8.93 -3.11 -3.14
C VAL A 136 9.93 -1.97 -3.07
N MET A 137 10.52 -1.56 -4.19
CA MET A 137 11.32 -0.34 -4.31
C MET A 137 10.69 0.58 -5.35
N PHE A 138 10.59 1.85 -5.04
CA PHE A 138 10.11 2.85 -5.98
C PHE A 138 11.26 3.39 -6.82
N VAL A 139 11.01 3.61 -8.11
CA VAL A 139 11.97 4.25 -9.00
C VAL A 139 11.38 5.54 -9.53
N VAL A 140 12.10 6.65 -9.32
CA VAL A 140 11.74 7.98 -9.80
C VAL A 140 12.81 8.46 -10.79
N GLY A 141 12.37 8.83 -11.98
CA GLY A 141 13.23 9.28 -13.07
C GLY A 141 13.69 10.71 -12.89
N ARG A 142 15.01 10.94 -12.87
CA ARG A 142 15.59 12.28 -12.74
C ARG A 142 15.49 13.14 -14.00
N GLN A 143 15.15 12.54 -15.15
CA GLN A 143 15.06 13.20 -16.44
C GLN A 143 13.63 13.49 -16.90
N ASN A 144 12.63 13.22 -16.02
CA ASN A 144 11.25 13.55 -16.32
C ASN A 144 10.90 14.98 -15.88
N GLN A 145 10.02 15.64 -16.63
CA GLN A 145 9.58 17.01 -16.33
C GLN A 145 8.70 17.11 -15.09
N ASN A 146 8.09 16.00 -14.64
CA ASN A 146 7.24 15.92 -13.46
C ASN A 146 8.03 15.55 -12.20
N LEU A 147 9.39 15.55 -12.23
CA LEU A 147 10.24 15.06 -11.12
C LEU A 147 9.83 15.60 -9.74
N GLY A 148 9.48 16.89 -9.66
CA GLY A 148 9.07 17.51 -8.38
C GLY A 148 7.87 16.83 -7.75
N VAL A 149 6.83 16.57 -8.54
CA VAL A 149 5.59 15.93 -8.09
C VAL A 149 5.77 14.42 -7.91
N ASN A 150 6.40 13.73 -8.88
CA ASN A 150 6.69 12.30 -8.72
C ASN A 150 7.48 12.00 -7.43
N ARG A 151 8.46 12.87 -7.09
CA ARG A 151 9.21 12.73 -5.84
C ARG A 151 8.32 12.88 -4.62
N LYS A 152 7.48 13.91 -4.56
CA LYS A 152 6.54 14.11 -3.45
C LYS A 152 5.58 12.92 -3.32
N TYR A 153 5.01 12.48 -4.44
CA TYR A 153 4.14 11.30 -4.50
C TYR A 153 4.83 10.05 -3.96
N ALA A 154 6.02 9.70 -4.48
CA ALA A 154 6.77 8.55 -4.02
C ALA A 154 7.14 8.63 -2.52
N GLN A 155 7.49 9.81 -2.02
CA GLN A 155 7.80 10.03 -0.61
C GLN A 155 6.58 9.86 0.28
N SER A 156 5.43 10.41 -0.10
CA SER A 156 4.16 10.27 0.62
C SER A 156 3.69 8.82 0.66
N LEU A 157 3.67 8.15 -0.50
CA LEU A 157 3.26 6.75 -0.58
C LEU A 157 4.19 5.83 0.23
N LYS A 158 5.51 6.13 0.23
CA LYS A 158 6.46 5.41 1.09
C LYS A 158 6.20 5.68 2.58
N ALA A 159 5.91 6.92 2.96
CA ALA A 159 5.60 7.24 4.35
C ALA A 159 4.36 6.48 4.84
N THR A 160 3.31 6.42 4.02
CA THR A 160 2.12 5.59 4.29
C THR A 160 2.48 4.11 4.43
N ALA A 161 3.33 3.59 3.55
CA ALA A 161 3.80 2.20 3.64
C ALA A 161 4.60 1.95 4.93
N ASP A 162 5.43 2.89 5.36
CA ASP A 162 6.24 2.75 6.59
C ASP A 162 5.37 2.81 7.86
N GLU A 163 4.24 3.51 7.83
CA GLU A 163 3.25 3.51 8.93
C GLU A 163 2.46 2.21 9.01
N MET A 164 2.03 1.66 7.87
CA MET A 164 1.23 0.45 7.82
C MET A 164 2.07 -0.83 7.97
N TYR A 165 3.15 -0.92 7.18
CA TYR A 165 4.00 -2.09 7.03
C TYR A 165 5.49 -1.69 7.01
N PRO A 166 6.10 -1.39 8.16
CA PRO A 166 7.49 -0.92 8.24
C PRO A 166 8.46 -1.82 7.49
N GLY A 167 9.13 -1.27 6.50
CA GLY A 167 10.12 -1.96 5.68
C GLY A 167 9.58 -2.67 4.44
N LEU A 168 8.26 -2.72 4.18
CA LEU A 168 7.70 -3.25 2.94
C LEU A 168 8.22 -2.47 1.72
N VAL A 169 8.20 -1.13 1.79
CA VAL A 169 8.84 -0.30 0.79
C VAL A 169 10.29 -0.04 1.19
N LYS A 170 11.20 -0.69 0.48
CA LYS A 170 12.65 -0.67 0.73
C LYS A 170 13.26 0.73 0.64
N GLY A 171 12.77 1.56 -0.29
CA GLY A 171 13.30 2.89 -0.53
C GLY A 171 12.84 3.46 -1.86
N ILE A 172 13.37 4.66 -2.18
CA ILE A 172 13.14 5.35 -3.43
C ILE A 172 14.47 5.48 -4.16
N PHE A 173 14.59 4.88 -5.35
CA PHE A 173 15.75 5.00 -6.21
C PHE A 173 15.55 6.10 -7.26
N TYR A 174 16.45 7.07 -7.29
CA TYR A 174 16.42 8.15 -8.27
C TYR A 174 17.29 7.80 -9.48
N GLY A 175 16.66 7.14 -10.48
CA GLY A 175 17.30 6.68 -11.71
C GLY A 175 17.58 7.80 -12.72
N ARG A 176 18.49 7.55 -13.69
CA ARG A 176 18.82 8.53 -14.73
C ARG A 176 17.74 8.64 -15.83
N GLY A 177 16.84 7.65 -15.94
CA GLY A 177 15.83 7.61 -16.98
C GLY A 177 14.69 8.61 -16.78
N ASN A 178 13.78 8.58 -17.71
CA ASN A 178 12.49 9.26 -17.69
C ASN A 178 11.37 8.31 -17.22
N TYR A 179 11.43 7.01 -17.60
CA TYR A 179 10.50 5.93 -17.22
C TYR A 179 9.03 6.24 -17.51
N ASN A 180 8.74 6.96 -18.60
CA ASN A 180 7.40 7.45 -18.98
C ASN A 180 6.68 8.31 -17.93
N GLN A 181 7.37 8.70 -16.85
CA GLN A 181 6.83 9.52 -15.76
C GLN A 181 6.60 10.99 -16.16
N ASP A 182 7.03 11.39 -17.36
CA ASP A 182 6.70 12.68 -17.95
C ASP A 182 5.27 12.75 -18.48
N LEU A 183 4.60 11.62 -18.66
CA LEU A 183 3.25 11.55 -19.20
C LEU A 183 2.17 11.89 -18.16
N THR A 184 2.42 11.55 -16.90
CA THR A 184 1.54 11.92 -15.77
C THR A 184 2.34 12.06 -14.49
N PRO A 185 1.98 13.02 -13.61
CA PRO A 185 2.66 13.23 -12.33
C PRO A 185 2.48 12.06 -11.34
N LEU A 186 1.42 11.25 -11.48
CA LEU A 186 1.11 10.13 -10.59
C LEU A 186 1.49 8.78 -11.23
N SER A 187 2.66 8.76 -11.85
CA SER A 187 3.30 7.56 -12.40
C SER A 187 4.44 7.11 -11.50
N LEU A 188 4.52 5.81 -11.24
CA LEU A 188 5.59 5.23 -10.44
C LEU A 188 6.02 3.88 -11.00
N LEU A 189 7.33 3.66 -11.11
CA LEU A 189 7.89 2.34 -11.41
C LEU A 189 8.15 1.60 -10.09
N LEU A 190 7.68 0.37 -10.03
CA LEU A 190 7.82 -0.53 -8.89
C LEU A 190 8.80 -1.67 -9.23
N GLU A 191 9.85 -1.82 -8.45
CA GLU A 191 10.69 -3.03 -8.44
C GLU A 191 10.15 -3.97 -7.36
N VAL A 192 9.46 -5.03 -7.75
CA VAL A 192 8.82 -5.99 -6.85
C VAL A 192 9.74 -7.19 -6.67
N GLY A 193 10.60 -7.14 -5.68
CA GLY A 193 11.64 -8.14 -5.49
C GLY A 193 12.75 -8.05 -6.56
N ALA A 194 13.57 -9.07 -6.60
CA ALA A 194 14.65 -9.24 -7.58
C ALA A 194 14.50 -10.57 -8.33
N HIS A 195 15.15 -10.71 -9.49
CA HIS A 195 15.16 -11.96 -10.27
C HIS A 195 15.61 -13.18 -9.48
N THR A 196 16.29 -12.99 -8.35
CA THR A 196 16.77 -14.05 -7.43
C THR A 196 15.77 -14.42 -6.34
N ASN A 197 14.67 -13.68 -6.18
CA ASN A 197 13.56 -14.04 -5.30
C ASN A 197 12.60 -15.00 -5.99
N SER A 198 11.76 -15.69 -5.21
CA SER A 198 10.67 -16.48 -5.78
C SER A 198 9.52 -15.59 -6.20
N ARG A 199 8.86 -15.93 -7.31
CA ARG A 199 7.67 -15.22 -7.77
C ARG A 199 6.53 -15.20 -6.73
N PRO A 200 6.18 -16.30 -6.05
CA PRO A 200 5.16 -16.28 -5.01
C PRO A 200 5.47 -15.30 -3.85
N SER A 201 6.76 -15.10 -3.53
CA SER A 201 7.14 -14.07 -2.53
C SER A 201 6.95 -12.66 -3.07
N ALA A 202 7.15 -12.44 -4.37
CA ALA A 202 6.89 -11.15 -5.03
C ALA A 202 5.39 -10.87 -5.13
N GLU A 203 4.59 -11.87 -5.48
CA GLU A 203 3.12 -11.78 -5.49
C GLU A 203 2.59 -11.37 -4.11
N ARG A 204 3.02 -12.02 -3.01
CA ARG A 204 2.62 -11.62 -1.65
C ARG A 204 3.03 -10.19 -1.31
N GLY A 205 4.26 -9.81 -1.62
CA GLY A 205 4.75 -8.46 -1.31
C GLY A 205 3.97 -7.36 -2.03
N VAL A 206 3.62 -7.56 -3.30
CA VAL A 206 2.85 -6.60 -4.07
C VAL A 206 1.37 -6.61 -3.69
N SER A 207 0.81 -7.76 -3.30
CA SER A 207 -0.57 -7.82 -2.77
C SER A 207 -0.69 -7.06 -1.45
N LEU A 208 0.29 -7.19 -0.55
CA LEU A 208 0.31 -6.37 0.68
C LEU A 208 0.50 -4.88 0.36
N PHE A 209 1.25 -4.54 -0.68
CA PHE A 209 1.40 -3.15 -1.13
C PHE A 209 0.09 -2.57 -1.70
N ALA A 210 -0.83 -3.40 -2.21
CA ALA A 210 -2.15 -2.96 -2.65
C ALA A 210 -2.94 -2.30 -1.50
N GLU A 211 -2.83 -2.80 -0.27
CA GLU A 211 -3.46 -2.19 0.90
C GLU A 211 -2.89 -0.78 1.20
N VAL A 212 -1.59 -0.58 0.96
CA VAL A 212 -0.96 0.74 1.09
C VAL A 212 -1.50 1.71 0.04
N VAL A 213 -1.67 1.25 -1.21
CA VAL A 213 -2.26 2.04 -2.30
C VAL A 213 -3.70 2.41 -1.97
N ASP A 214 -4.50 1.44 -1.52
CA ASP A 214 -5.88 1.68 -1.08
C ASP A 214 -5.94 2.74 0.03
N HIS A 215 -5.15 2.56 1.08
CA HIS A 215 -5.12 3.49 2.20
C HIS A 215 -4.69 4.90 1.79
N TYR A 216 -3.69 5.01 0.91
CA TYR A 216 -3.15 6.29 0.45
C TYR A 216 -4.16 7.07 -0.40
N PHE A 217 -4.82 6.43 -1.36
CA PHE A 217 -5.73 7.10 -2.28
C PHE A 217 -7.17 7.18 -1.77
N TYR A 218 -7.63 6.16 -1.05
CA TYR A 218 -9.04 5.96 -0.73
C TYR A 218 -9.31 5.68 0.75
N GLY A 219 -8.28 5.62 1.57
CA GLY A 219 -8.41 5.50 3.03
C GLY A 219 -9.26 6.62 3.61
N PRO A 220 -9.73 6.50 4.86
CA PRO A 220 -10.45 7.58 5.51
C PRO A 220 -9.59 8.82 5.45
N VAL A 221 -10.15 9.89 4.89
CA VAL A 221 -9.52 11.22 4.92
C VAL A 221 -9.15 11.48 6.37
N ALA A 222 -7.86 11.55 6.68
CA ALA A 222 -7.45 12.10 7.96
C ALA A 222 -8.06 13.50 7.97
N GLU A 223 -9.13 13.71 8.76
CA GLU A 223 -9.72 15.02 8.94
C GLU A 223 -8.55 15.95 9.22
N ALA A 224 -8.40 16.95 8.36
CA ALA A 224 -7.34 17.94 8.48
C ALA A 224 -7.23 18.31 9.96
N ALA A 225 -6.03 18.25 10.53
CA ALA A 225 -5.79 18.42 11.97
C ALA A 225 -6.37 19.74 12.49
N GLY A 226 -7.66 19.79 12.72
CA GLY A 226 -8.49 20.91 13.09
C GLY A 226 -9.86 20.52 13.58
N GLY A 227 -10.27 19.24 13.46
CA GLY A 227 -11.57 18.70 13.87
C GLY A 227 -11.43 17.63 14.95
N ASP A 228 -11.62 18.02 16.20
CA ASP A 228 -12.05 17.19 17.33
C ASP A 228 -11.09 16.09 17.82
N GLN A 229 -9.91 16.47 18.30
CA GLN A 229 -9.09 15.61 19.18
C GLN A 229 -9.89 15.06 20.38
N ASP A 230 -11.01 15.66 20.73
CA ASP A 230 -11.87 15.24 21.83
C ASP A 230 -12.66 13.95 21.52
N GLN A 231 -13.07 13.69 20.27
CA GLN A 231 -13.81 12.44 19.95
C GLN A 231 -12.88 11.22 19.85
N ILE A 232 -11.66 11.37 19.32
CA ILE A 232 -10.68 10.28 19.27
C ILE A 232 -10.19 9.96 20.67
N ALA A 233 -9.93 10.99 21.49
CA ALA A 233 -9.58 10.83 22.88
C ALA A 233 -10.73 10.17 23.69
N GLN A 234 -11.99 10.55 23.46
CA GLN A 234 -13.14 9.93 24.13
C GLN A 234 -13.32 8.45 23.75
N ARG A 235 -13.17 8.07 22.48
CA ARG A 235 -13.25 6.67 22.03
C ARG A 235 -12.12 5.82 22.61
N SER A 236 -10.91 6.35 22.64
CA SER A 236 -9.75 5.69 23.25
C SER A 236 -9.90 5.57 24.77
N ILE A 237 -10.40 6.59 25.46
CA ILE A 237 -10.66 6.57 26.91
C ILE A 237 -11.76 5.56 27.23
N VAL A 238 -12.84 5.53 26.46
CA VAL A 238 -13.93 4.54 26.64
C VAL A 238 -13.41 3.12 26.42
N GLY A 239 -12.59 2.89 25.39
CA GLY A 239 -11.97 1.58 25.14
C GLY A 239 -11.08 1.12 26.30
N VAL A 240 -10.22 2.00 26.83
CA VAL A 240 -9.37 1.71 27.99
C VAL A 240 -10.19 1.47 29.26
N LEU A 241 -11.25 2.25 29.49
CA LEU A 241 -12.14 2.05 30.65
C LEU A 241 -12.90 0.74 30.57
N VAL A 242 -13.39 0.34 29.41
CA VAL A 242 -14.07 -0.96 29.21
C VAL A 242 -13.08 -2.10 29.41
N PHE A 243 -11.88 -2.01 28.87
CA PHE A 243 -10.83 -3.03 29.03
C PHE A 243 -10.40 -3.17 30.49
N THR A 244 -10.16 -2.06 31.20
CA THR A 244 -9.80 -2.09 32.64
C THR A 244 -10.94 -2.62 33.50
N ALA A 245 -12.19 -2.25 33.22
CA ALA A 245 -13.35 -2.75 33.97
C ALA A 245 -13.57 -4.27 33.77
N THR A 246 -13.43 -4.76 32.54
CA THR A 246 -13.51 -6.20 32.23
C THR A 246 -12.37 -6.98 32.87
N THR A 247 -11.15 -6.49 32.82
CA THR A 247 -9.99 -7.13 33.44
C THR A 247 -10.15 -7.18 34.96
N ALA A 248 -10.57 -6.08 35.59
CA ALA A 248 -10.84 -6.03 37.02
C ALA A 248 -11.96 -6.99 37.45
N LEU A 249 -13.01 -7.12 36.62
CA LEU A 249 -14.12 -8.07 36.88
C LEU A 249 -13.62 -9.51 36.77
N VAL A 250 -12.81 -9.85 35.77
CA VAL A 250 -12.22 -11.19 35.62
C VAL A 250 -11.35 -11.55 36.82
N ILE A 251 -10.45 -10.64 37.22
CA ILE A 251 -9.59 -10.83 38.40
C ILE A 251 -10.43 -11.00 39.67
N TYR A 252 -11.50 -10.21 39.83
CA TYR A 252 -12.41 -10.32 40.97
C TYR A 252 -13.09 -11.68 41.00
N VAL A 253 -13.65 -12.16 39.88
CA VAL A 253 -14.31 -13.46 39.76
C VAL A 253 -13.35 -14.61 40.09
N ILE A 254 -12.08 -14.55 39.62
CA ILE A 254 -11.08 -15.56 39.91
C ILE A 254 -10.73 -15.56 41.42
N ASN A 255 -10.51 -14.39 42.03
CA ASN A 255 -10.14 -14.28 43.45
C ASN A 255 -11.25 -14.68 44.42
N VAL A 256 -12.51 -14.58 44.00
CA VAL A 256 -13.68 -14.94 44.88
C VAL A 256 -14.11 -16.40 44.69
N GLY A 257 -13.43 -17.15 43.78
CA GLY A 257 -13.71 -18.58 43.58
C GLY A 257 -14.81 -18.88 42.56
N GLY A 258 -15.04 -17.96 41.59
CA GLY A 258 -15.97 -18.17 40.48
C GLY A 258 -17.16 -17.22 40.42
N PHE A 259 -17.98 -17.37 39.40
CA PHE A 259 -19.11 -16.46 39.11
C PHE A 259 -20.20 -16.48 40.18
N GLY A 260 -20.53 -17.64 40.78
CA GLY A 260 -21.55 -17.76 41.82
C GLY A 260 -21.25 -16.91 43.05
N PRO A 261 -20.12 -17.13 43.73
CA PRO A 261 -19.73 -16.34 44.90
C PRO A 261 -19.50 -14.85 44.56
N ALA A 262 -19.03 -14.51 43.39
CA ALA A 262 -18.84 -13.13 42.98
C ALA A 262 -20.16 -12.37 42.85
N ARG A 263 -21.17 -12.99 42.24
CA ARG A 263 -22.53 -12.44 42.13
C ARG A 263 -23.16 -12.23 43.51
N ASP A 264 -23.05 -13.19 44.39
CA ASP A 264 -23.73 -13.13 45.71
C ASP A 264 -23.09 -12.03 46.59
N ARG A 265 -21.78 -11.82 46.54
CA ARG A 265 -21.09 -10.69 47.19
C ARG A 265 -21.50 -9.34 46.59
N LEU A 266 -21.63 -9.24 45.28
CA LEU A 266 -22.05 -8.01 44.60
C LEU A 266 -23.47 -7.60 45.00
N TRP A 267 -24.40 -8.56 45.06
CA TRP A 267 -25.78 -8.33 45.53
C TRP A 267 -25.84 -7.90 47.00
N ALA A 268 -24.99 -8.48 47.85
CA ALA A 268 -24.88 -8.09 49.25
C ALA A 268 -24.40 -6.64 49.43
N LEU A 269 -23.50 -6.19 48.59
CA LEU A 269 -22.98 -4.81 48.58
C LEU A 269 -24.01 -3.79 48.07
N LEU A 270 -24.74 -4.14 47.01
CA LEU A 270 -25.77 -3.29 46.41
C LEU A 270 -27.03 -3.21 47.29
N GLY A 271 -27.40 -4.31 47.97
CA GLY A 271 -28.53 -4.36 48.88
C GLY A 271 -28.35 -3.52 50.16
N ARG A 272 -27.13 -3.24 50.61
CA ARG A 272 -26.84 -2.40 51.78
C ARG A 272 -27.05 -0.90 51.56
N ARG A 273 -27.25 -0.43 50.33
CA ARG A 273 -27.48 0.99 50.00
C ARG A 273 -28.93 1.43 49.99
N ARG A 274 -29.89 0.52 50.27
CA ARG A 274 -31.34 0.86 50.31
C ARG A 274 -31.93 1.11 51.72
N LEU A 275 -31.07 1.15 52.73
CA LEU A 275 -31.49 1.47 54.09
C LEU A 275 -30.60 2.54 54.72
N LYS A 276 -30.72 3.78 54.24
CA LYS A 276 -30.50 5.01 55.01
C LYS A 276 -31.21 6.16 54.33
#